data_10da6217a5a304c031e8e46ef0e54513
#
_entry.id   10da6217a5a304c031e8e46ef0e54513
#
_cell.length_a   1.000
_cell.length_b   1.000
_cell.length_c   1.000
_cell.angle_alpha   90.00
_cell.angle_beta   90.00
_cell.angle_gamma   90.00
#
_symmetry.space_group_name_H-M   'P 1'
#
loop_
_entity.id
_entity.type
_entity.pdbx_description
1 polymer ?
#
loop_
_entity_poly.entity_id
_entity_poly.type
_entity_poly.pdbx_seq_one_letter_code
_entity_poly.pdbx_strand_id
1 'polypeptide(L)'
;DLKYVVSEMKDGKAAAYYDVIESFTMKLGAQRIYMMNYDRRADQIFTGESSAYSGDRIQLGVSDAEDLQSMQDEAGKYRAFVANRALWIYDTGKKESTKVFAFRKSENDTRVNYDTYGIKILDVSEAGQIDFAVYGYMSRGNHEGTTGIALYRYESAGNALTERLYLPASTDYGNLRQDINQLCYLSGGQTLYVLMNHAVYSVDLTGKEYMVVADG
;
A
#
# COMPACT_ATOMS: atom_id res chain seq x y z
N ASP A 1 -0.55 -3.60 -21.38
CA ASP A 1 0.13 -4.32 -20.30
C ASP A 1 -0.59 -5.62 -19.99
N LEU A 2 0.17 -6.66 -19.69
CA LEU A 2 -0.35 -7.89 -19.09
C LEU A 2 0.08 -7.93 -17.62
N LYS A 3 -0.86 -8.32 -16.75
CA LYS A 3 -0.59 -8.44 -15.30
C LYS A 3 -1.07 -9.81 -14.84
N TYR A 4 -0.19 -10.57 -14.20
CA TYR A 4 -0.49 -11.93 -13.75
C TYR A 4 0.41 -12.34 -12.58
N VAL A 5 0.04 -13.44 -11.92
CA VAL A 5 0.85 -14.03 -10.84
C VAL A 5 1.46 -15.32 -11.36
N VAL A 6 2.74 -15.53 -11.07
CA VAL A 6 3.42 -16.81 -11.27
C VAL A 6 3.83 -17.39 -9.93
N SER A 7 3.88 -18.71 -9.82
CA SER A 7 4.41 -19.42 -8.66
C SER A 7 5.68 -20.17 -9.03
N GLU A 8 6.68 -20.08 -8.16
CA GLU A 8 7.84 -20.96 -8.17
C GLU A 8 7.49 -22.26 -7.46
N MET A 9 7.68 -23.39 -8.13
CA MET A 9 7.36 -24.70 -7.57
C MET A 9 8.63 -25.41 -7.10
N LYS A 10 8.61 -25.91 -5.85
CA LYS A 10 9.66 -26.75 -5.28
C LYS A 10 9.01 -27.96 -4.63
N ASP A 11 9.46 -29.15 -4.98
CA ASP A 11 8.94 -30.42 -4.46
C ASP A 11 7.40 -30.55 -4.55
N GLY A 12 6.82 -30.03 -5.65
CA GLY A 12 5.39 -30.07 -5.90
C GLY A 12 4.53 -29.05 -5.11
N LYS A 13 5.18 -28.15 -4.37
CA LYS A 13 4.51 -27.06 -3.62
C LYS A 13 4.99 -25.70 -4.12
N ALA A 14 4.14 -24.70 -4.03
CA ALA A 14 4.54 -23.32 -4.32
C ALA A 14 5.52 -22.85 -3.22
N ALA A 15 6.73 -22.46 -3.65
CA ALA A 15 7.78 -21.96 -2.78
C ALA A 15 7.82 -20.43 -2.74
N ALA A 16 7.40 -19.77 -3.83
CA ALA A 16 7.28 -18.33 -3.90
C ALA A 16 6.22 -17.93 -4.94
N TYR A 17 5.71 -16.71 -4.82
CA TYR A 17 4.78 -16.09 -5.76
C TYR A 17 5.35 -14.77 -6.25
N TYR A 18 5.09 -14.42 -7.50
CA TYR A 18 5.57 -13.19 -8.11
C TYR A 18 4.43 -12.49 -8.85
N ASP A 19 4.24 -11.20 -8.59
CA ASP A 19 3.45 -10.32 -9.43
C ASP A 19 4.27 -9.95 -10.66
N VAL A 20 3.76 -10.27 -11.85
CA VAL A 20 4.43 -10.00 -13.12
C VAL A 20 3.64 -8.96 -13.90
N ILE A 21 4.34 -7.95 -14.38
CA ILE A 21 3.83 -6.95 -15.31
C ILE A 21 4.68 -7.01 -16.56
N GLU A 22 4.02 -7.22 -17.69
CA GLU A 22 4.65 -7.16 -19.02
C GLU A 22 4.06 -5.99 -19.80
N SER A 23 4.92 -5.09 -20.24
CA SER A 23 4.54 -3.90 -21.01
C SER A 23 5.04 -4.00 -22.43
N PHE A 24 4.14 -3.80 -23.37
CA PHE A 24 4.42 -3.88 -24.82
C PHE A 24 4.11 -2.55 -25.48
N THR A 25 5.11 -1.96 -26.13
CA THR A 25 4.90 -0.84 -27.05
C THR A 25 4.84 -1.39 -28.47
N MET A 26 3.71 -1.20 -29.14
CA MET A 26 3.45 -1.75 -30.47
C MET A 26 3.16 -0.65 -31.48
N LYS A 27 3.61 -0.84 -32.73
CA LYS A 27 3.31 0.02 -33.85
C LYS A 27 2.51 -0.77 -34.90
N LEU A 28 1.35 -0.26 -35.27
CA LEU A 28 0.56 -0.81 -36.37
C LEU A 28 1.20 -0.40 -37.70
N GLY A 29 1.60 -1.37 -38.50
CA GLY A 29 2.02 -1.18 -39.90
C GLY A 29 0.90 -1.59 -40.87
N ALA A 30 1.11 -1.40 -42.17
CA ALA A 30 0.11 -1.69 -43.17
C ALA A 30 -0.32 -3.16 -43.26
N GLN A 31 0.55 -4.09 -42.92
CA GLN A 31 0.29 -5.54 -43.02
C GLN A 31 0.47 -6.31 -41.73
N ARG A 32 1.09 -5.72 -40.69
CA ARG A 32 1.35 -6.40 -39.41
C ARG A 32 1.60 -5.41 -38.28
N ILE A 33 1.51 -5.91 -37.06
CA ILE A 33 1.89 -5.20 -35.85
C ILE A 33 3.38 -5.47 -35.57
N TYR A 34 4.14 -4.42 -35.28
CA TYR A 34 5.53 -4.47 -34.86
C TYR A 34 5.63 -4.21 -33.37
N MET A 35 6.35 -5.08 -32.66
CA MET A 35 6.74 -4.84 -31.27
C MET A 35 7.95 -3.90 -31.28
N MET A 36 7.80 -2.70 -30.73
CA MET A 36 8.84 -1.67 -30.67
C MET A 36 9.62 -1.71 -29.37
N ASN A 37 8.94 -2.07 -28.27
CA ASN A 37 9.56 -2.24 -26.96
C ASN A 37 8.81 -3.31 -26.18
N TYR A 38 9.56 -4.01 -25.33
CA TYR A 38 9.08 -5.00 -24.37
C TYR A 38 9.82 -4.79 -23.07
N ASP A 39 9.08 -4.68 -21.98
CA ASP A 39 9.60 -4.63 -20.62
C ASP A 39 8.87 -5.64 -19.74
N ARG A 40 9.59 -6.26 -18.81
CA ARG A 40 9.04 -7.21 -17.86
C ARG A 40 9.57 -6.94 -16.47
N ARG A 41 8.66 -6.74 -15.54
CA ARG A 41 8.94 -6.62 -14.12
C ARG A 41 8.31 -7.79 -13.38
N ALA A 42 9.02 -8.33 -12.38
CA ALA A 42 8.54 -9.39 -11.51
C ALA A 42 8.92 -9.05 -10.07
N ASP A 43 7.90 -8.87 -9.22
CA ASP A 43 8.06 -8.56 -7.81
C ASP A 43 7.62 -9.76 -6.98
N GLN A 44 8.49 -10.24 -6.10
CA GLN A 44 8.15 -11.35 -5.21
C GLN A 44 7.09 -10.91 -4.20
N ILE A 45 6.02 -11.70 -4.08
CA ILE A 45 4.96 -11.44 -3.11
C ILE A 45 5.43 -11.86 -1.73
N PHE A 46 5.50 -10.92 -0.81
CA PHE A 46 5.85 -11.18 0.58
C PHE A 46 4.68 -11.88 1.29
N THR A 47 4.94 -13.04 1.89
CA THR A 47 3.94 -13.90 2.54
C THR A 47 3.98 -13.85 4.06
N GLY A 48 5.02 -13.23 4.64
CA GLY A 48 5.17 -13.12 6.10
C GLY A 48 5.65 -14.41 6.78
N GLU A 49 6.27 -15.32 6.04
CA GLU A 49 6.78 -16.57 6.60
C GLU A 49 7.92 -16.32 7.59
N SER A 50 8.03 -17.18 8.61
CA SER A 50 9.05 -17.06 9.67
C SER A 50 10.49 -17.08 9.16
N SER A 51 10.74 -17.73 8.02
CA SER A 51 12.03 -17.75 7.32
C SER A 51 12.47 -16.37 6.81
N ALA A 52 11.55 -15.44 6.64
CA ALA A 52 11.84 -14.08 6.19
C ALA A 52 12.49 -13.21 7.27
N TYR A 53 12.52 -13.66 8.53
CA TYR A 53 13.04 -12.89 9.66
C TYR A 53 14.36 -13.45 10.17
N SER A 54 15.41 -12.63 10.21
CA SER A 54 16.74 -13.01 10.70
C SER A 54 17.36 -11.86 11.48
N GLY A 55 17.41 -12.01 12.82
CA GLY A 55 17.91 -10.98 13.72
C GLY A 55 17.07 -9.70 13.63
N ASP A 56 17.69 -8.62 13.19
CA ASP A 56 17.09 -7.30 12.98
C ASP A 56 16.64 -7.05 11.52
N ARG A 57 16.71 -8.07 10.67
CA ARG A 57 16.44 -7.98 9.23
C ARG A 57 15.15 -8.69 8.85
N ILE A 58 14.42 -8.07 7.94
CA ILE A 58 13.25 -8.65 7.28
C ILE A 58 13.60 -8.79 5.78
N GLN A 59 13.58 -10.02 5.27
CA GLN A 59 13.82 -10.30 3.86
C GLN A 59 12.48 -10.23 3.11
N LEU A 60 12.27 -9.17 2.35
CA LEU A 60 11.03 -8.93 1.60
C LEU A 60 11.01 -9.64 0.24
N GLY A 61 12.12 -10.28 -0.15
CA GLY A 61 12.27 -10.88 -1.47
C GLY A 61 12.76 -9.90 -2.53
N VAL A 62 12.56 -10.25 -3.79
CA VAL A 62 12.88 -9.38 -4.94
C VAL A 62 11.71 -8.46 -5.19
N SER A 63 11.91 -7.16 -5.01
CA SER A 63 10.87 -6.13 -5.23
C SER A 63 11.51 -4.82 -5.64
N ASP A 64 10.70 -3.91 -6.20
CA ASP A 64 11.12 -2.55 -6.47
C ASP A 64 11.26 -1.77 -5.16
N ALA A 65 12.42 -1.13 -4.97
CA ALA A 65 12.71 -0.36 -3.76
C ALA A 65 11.89 0.94 -3.66
N GLU A 66 11.35 1.45 -4.77
CA GLU A 66 10.61 2.72 -4.78
C GLU A 66 9.29 2.68 -3.98
N ASP A 67 8.69 1.50 -3.84
CA ASP A 67 7.44 1.31 -3.11
C ASP A 67 7.63 0.84 -1.67
N LEU A 68 8.88 0.69 -1.21
CA LEU A 68 9.17 0.26 0.15
C LEU A 68 9.07 1.43 1.12
N GLN A 69 8.09 1.35 2.01
CA GLN A 69 7.97 2.25 3.15
C GLN A 69 8.14 1.46 4.44
N SER A 70 8.84 2.03 5.40
CA SER A 70 8.90 1.49 6.75
C SER A 70 8.95 2.60 7.79
N MET A 71 8.32 2.35 8.93
CA MET A 71 8.32 3.22 10.09
C MET A 71 8.35 2.36 11.35
N GLN A 72 9.04 2.81 12.38
CA GLN A 72 9.08 2.12 13.67
C GLN A 72 8.67 3.08 14.79
N ASP A 73 8.16 2.54 15.89
CA ASP A 73 7.96 3.29 17.12
C ASP A 73 9.30 3.75 17.74
N GLU A 74 9.25 4.67 18.69
CA GLU A 74 10.47 5.24 19.32
C GLU A 74 11.31 4.18 20.03
N ALA A 75 10.68 3.19 20.65
CA ALA A 75 11.34 2.09 21.34
C ALA A 75 11.90 1.00 20.39
N GLY A 76 11.53 1.02 19.10
CA GLY A 76 11.93 0.01 18.11
C GLY A 76 11.28 -1.36 18.34
N LYS A 77 10.20 -1.42 19.10
CA LYS A 77 9.45 -2.64 19.40
C LYS A 77 8.57 -3.06 18.24
N TYR A 78 7.90 -2.10 17.62
CA TYR A 78 7.02 -2.34 16.49
C TYR A 78 7.58 -1.67 15.23
N ARG A 79 7.58 -2.41 14.14
CA ARG A 79 7.95 -1.88 12.82
C ARG A 79 6.82 -2.14 11.83
N ALA A 80 6.24 -1.08 11.31
CA ALA A 80 5.31 -1.14 10.19
C ALA A 80 6.09 -1.03 8.87
N PHE A 81 5.69 -1.80 7.86
CA PHE A 81 6.27 -1.71 6.52
C PHE A 81 5.24 -2.08 5.44
N VAL A 82 5.43 -1.52 4.26
CA VAL A 82 4.61 -1.82 3.09
C VAL A 82 5.42 -2.70 2.14
N ALA A 83 4.86 -3.85 1.79
CA ALA A 83 5.41 -4.76 0.79
C ALA A 83 4.30 -5.24 -0.14
N ASN A 84 4.50 -5.16 -1.46
CA ASN A 84 3.52 -5.55 -2.50
C ASN A 84 2.12 -4.96 -2.27
N ARG A 85 2.06 -3.68 -1.91
CA ARG A 85 0.80 -2.96 -1.58
C ARG A 85 0.02 -3.59 -0.41
N ALA A 86 0.70 -4.27 0.50
CA ALA A 86 0.17 -4.73 1.77
C ALA A 86 0.93 -4.07 2.92
N LEU A 87 0.20 -3.65 3.95
CA LEU A 87 0.76 -3.13 5.18
C LEU A 87 0.93 -4.27 6.18
N TRP A 88 2.10 -4.33 6.77
CA TRP A 88 2.49 -5.30 7.78
C TRP A 88 2.98 -4.60 9.03
N ILE A 89 2.78 -5.24 10.19
CA ILE A 89 3.43 -4.88 11.45
C ILE A 89 4.30 -6.05 11.92
N TYR A 90 5.52 -5.77 12.31
CA TYR A 90 6.44 -6.71 12.93
C TYR A 90 6.63 -6.36 14.40
N ASP A 91 6.34 -7.33 15.31
CA ASP A 91 6.61 -7.24 16.74
C ASP A 91 7.98 -7.89 17.00
N THR A 92 8.98 -7.06 17.34
CA THR A 92 10.35 -7.53 17.58
C THR A 92 10.46 -8.40 18.83
N GLY A 93 9.60 -8.20 19.82
CA GLY A 93 9.56 -8.99 21.04
C GLY A 93 9.00 -10.40 20.83
N LYS A 94 7.96 -10.51 20.00
CA LYS A 94 7.35 -11.80 19.64
C LYS A 94 8.04 -12.45 18.44
N LYS A 95 8.78 -11.67 17.64
CA LYS A 95 9.38 -12.07 16.35
C LYS A 95 8.33 -12.58 15.35
N GLU A 96 7.19 -11.90 15.32
CA GLU A 96 6.05 -12.23 14.47
C GLU A 96 5.62 -11.02 13.66
N SER A 97 5.13 -11.27 12.46
CA SER A 97 4.48 -10.26 11.63
C SER A 97 3.00 -10.55 11.46
N THR A 98 2.23 -9.48 11.40
CA THR A 98 0.80 -9.51 11.11
C THR A 98 0.52 -8.67 9.89
N LYS A 99 -0.26 -9.21 8.94
CA LYS A 99 -0.78 -8.44 7.81
C LYS A 99 -1.91 -7.55 8.31
N VAL A 100 -1.70 -6.24 8.29
CA VAL A 100 -2.63 -5.24 8.79
C VAL A 100 -3.69 -4.90 7.74
N PHE A 101 -3.23 -4.67 6.51
CA PHE A 101 -4.11 -4.26 5.43
C PHE A 101 -3.61 -4.76 4.07
N ALA A 102 -4.53 -5.23 3.25
CA ALA A 102 -4.36 -5.45 1.82
C ALA A 102 -5.73 -5.57 1.14
N PHE A 103 -5.87 -5.05 -0.07
CA PHE A 103 -7.02 -5.41 -0.89
C PHE A 103 -6.89 -6.84 -1.46
N ARG A 104 -5.68 -7.33 -1.65
CA ARG A 104 -5.40 -8.71 -2.07
C ARG A 104 -5.84 -9.70 -0.97
N LYS A 105 -6.72 -10.63 -1.30
CA LYS A 105 -7.21 -11.66 -0.36
C LYS A 105 -6.38 -12.95 -0.39
N SER A 106 -5.85 -13.30 -1.56
CA SER A 106 -5.00 -14.47 -1.76
C SER A 106 -3.95 -14.18 -2.83
N GLU A 107 -2.93 -15.00 -2.92
CA GLU A 107 -1.83 -14.84 -3.89
C GLU A 107 -2.36 -14.83 -5.34
N ASN A 108 -3.40 -15.60 -5.61
CA ASN A 108 -4.05 -15.70 -6.92
C ASN A 108 -5.18 -14.68 -7.15
N ASP A 109 -5.35 -13.70 -6.25
CA ASP A 109 -6.38 -12.66 -6.41
C ASP A 109 -5.93 -11.66 -7.49
N THR A 110 -6.40 -11.86 -8.71
CA THR A 110 -6.06 -11.01 -9.87
C THR A 110 -6.84 -9.70 -9.89
N ARG A 111 -7.88 -9.54 -9.07
CA ARG A 111 -8.69 -8.32 -9.03
C ARG A 111 -7.86 -7.10 -8.72
N VAL A 112 -6.91 -7.19 -7.80
CA VAL A 112 -6.01 -6.11 -7.42
C VAL A 112 -5.00 -5.71 -8.50
N ASN A 113 -4.89 -6.49 -9.57
CA ASN A 113 -3.99 -6.16 -10.68
C ASN A 113 -4.54 -5.07 -11.59
N TYR A 114 -5.85 -4.83 -11.54
CA TYR A 114 -6.51 -3.78 -12.33
C TYR A 114 -6.55 -2.44 -11.62
N ASP A 115 -6.35 -2.45 -10.32
CA ASP A 115 -6.57 -1.32 -9.45
C ASP A 115 -5.23 -0.71 -9.04
N THR A 116 -5.16 0.60 -9.07
CA THR A 116 -4.00 1.35 -8.61
C THR A 116 -4.33 2.01 -7.28
N TYR A 117 -3.66 1.55 -6.24
CA TYR A 117 -3.72 2.16 -4.92
C TYR A 117 -2.35 2.12 -4.25
N GLY A 118 -2.14 3.01 -3.32
CA GLY A 118 -0.95 3.07 -2.47
C GLY A 118 -1.33 3.10 -0.99
N ILE A 119 -0.34 2.84 -0.15
CA ILE A 119 -0.45 2.95 1.30
C ILE A 119 0.62 3.93 1.77
N LYS A 120 0.28 4.82 2.71
CA LYS A 120 1.23 5.70 3.40
C LYS A 120 1.10 5.49 4.89
N ILE A 121 2.19 5.08 5.53
CA ILE A 121 2.30 4.98 6.98
C ILE A 121 2.44 6.41 7.52
N LEU A 122 1.63 6.77 8.52
CA LEU A 122 1.61 8.10 9.10
C LEU A 122 2.18 8.12 10.51
N ASP A 123 1.91 7.07 11.30
CA ASP A 123 2.41 6.95 12.67
C ASP A 123 2.46 5.49 13.13
N VAL A 124 3.42 5.18 14.01
CA VAL A 124 3.54 3.89 14.71
C VAL A 124 3.83 4.16 16.16
N SER A 125 2.95 3.74 17.06
CA SER A 125 3.10 3.97 18.50
C SER A 125 3.73 2.77 19.23
N GLU A 126 4.27 3.02 20.42
CA GLU A 126 4.82 1.98 21.31
C GLU A 126 3.77 0.95 21.80
N ALA A 127 2.48 1.28 21.68
CA ALA A 127 1.39 0.34 21.94
C ALA A 127 1.08 -0.59 20.74
N GLY A 128 1.81 -0.45 19.63
CA GLY A 128 1.56 -1.21 18.40
C GLY A 128 0.33 -0.72 17.63
N GLN A 129 0.00 0.57 17.78
CA GLN A 129 -1.02 1.21 16.99
C GLN A 129 -0.38 1.80 15.73
N ILE A 130 -1.06 1.66 14.59
CA ILE A 130 -0.61 2.24 13.31
C ILE A 130 -1.72 3.12 12.77
N ASP A 131 -1.41 4.38 12.48
CA ASP A 131 -2.24 5.24 11.64
C ASP A 131 -1.66 5.25 10.22
N PHE A 132 -2.49 5.00 9.22
CA PHE A 132 -2.07 4.96 7.83
C PHE A 132 -3.18 5.38 6.86
N ALA A 133 -2.77 5.90 5.72
CA ALA A 133 -3.67 6.24 4.62
C ALA A 133 -3.57 5.21 3.50
N VAL A 134 -4.73 4.80 2.97
CA VAL A 134 -4.87 4.07 1.70
C VAL A 134 -5.41 5.06 0.69
N TYR A 135 -4.73 5.24 -0.43
CA TYR A 135 -5.11 6.23 -1.44
C TYR A 135 -5.12 5.63 -2.85
N GLY A 136 -6.06 6.07 -3.66
CA GLY A 136 -6.28 5.55 -5.01
C GLY A 136 -7.63 4.87 -5.15
N TYR A 137 -7.73 3.88 -6.04
CA TYR A 137 -8.98 3.17 -6.29
C TYR A 137 -9.26 2.14 -5.19
N MET A 138 -10.44 2.22 -4.61
CA MET A 138 -10.91 1.30 -3.57
C MET A 138 -11.51 0.06 -4.21
N SER A 139 -10.71 -0.99 -4.34
CA SER A 139 -11.15 -2.23 -5.01
C SER A 139 -12.05 -3.11 -4.15
N ARG A 140 -12.16 -2.81 -2.85
CA ARG A 140 -12.97 -3.55 -1.87
C ARG A 140 -13.38 -2.66 -0.71
N GLY A 141 -14.38 -3.12 0.04
CA GLY A 141 -14.84 -2.48 1.27
C GLY A 141 -15.97 -1.48 1.05
N ASN A 142 -16.18 -0.58 2.03
CA ASN A 142 -17.31 0.34 2.04
C ASN A 142 -17.30 1.35 0.88
N HIS A 143 -16.12 1.63 0.34
CA HIS A 143 -15.91 2.61 -0.74
C HIS A 143 -15.55 1.94 -2.08
N GLU A 144 -15.89 0.66 -2.23
CA GLU A 144 -15.60 -0.09 -3.46
C GLU A 144 -16.12 0.64 -4.70
N GLY A 145 -15.29 0.74 -5.73
CA GLY A 145 -15.64 1.39 -6.98
C GLY A 145 -15.34 2.89 -7.03
N THR A 146 -14.81 3.48 -5.96
CA THR A 146 -14.48 4.91 -5.90
C THR A 146 -12.99 5.16 -5.78
N THR A 147 -12.54 6.36 -6.11
CA THR A 147 -11.17 6.84 -5.89
C THR A 147 -11.17 7.83 -4.73
N GLY A 148 -10.18 7.72 -3.84
CA GLY A 148 -10.10 8.61 -2.69
C GLY A 148 -8.95 8.28 -1.75
N ILE A 149 -9.03 8.84 -0.55
CA ILE A 149 -8.09 8.63 0.56
C ILE A 149 -8.90 8.11 1.75
N ALA A 150 -8.58 6.90 2.20
CA ALA A 150 -9.15 6.31 3.41
C ALA A 150 -8.09 6.31 4.52
N LEU A 151 -8.37 6.92 5.64
CA LEU A 151 -7.52 6.91 6.83
C LEU A 151 -7.98 5.78 7.76
N TYR A 152 -7.04 4.94 8.14
CA TYR A 152 -7.26 3.82 9.04
C TYR A 152 -6.41 3.92 10.28
N ARG A 153 -6.92 3.34 11.37
CA ARG A 153 -6.18 3.01 12.57
C ARG A 153 -6.21 1.51 12.79
N TYR A 154 -5.05 0.93 13.00
CA TYR A 154 -4.90 -0.45 13.43
C TYR A 154 -4.42 -0.51 14.86
N GLU A 155 -4.95 -1.44 15.66
CA GLU A 155 -4.57 -1.70 17.04
C GLU A 155 -4.13 -3.16 17.19
N SER A 156 -2.85 -3.38 17.48
CA SER A 156 -2.28 -4.73 17.55
C SER A 156 -2.84 -5.56 18.72
N ALA A 157 -3.19 -4.92 19.84
CA ALA A 157 -3.71 -5.60 21.02
C ALA A 157 -5.02 -6.36 20.76
N GLY A 158 -5.90 -5.78 19.93
CA GLY A 158 -7.18 -6.39 19.56
C GLY A 158 -7.20 -6.94 18.13
N ASN A 159 -6.10 -6.83 17.39
CA ASN A 159 -6.05 -7.07 15.94
C ASN A 159 -7.22 -6.40 15.22
N ALA A 160 -7.47 -5.12 15.57
CA ALA A 160 -8.62 -4.37 15.13
C ALA A 160 -8.21 -3.28 14.13
N LEU A 161 -8.94 -3.19 13.03
CA LEU A 161 -8.79 -2.17 12.01
C LEU A 161 -10.04 -1.31 11.97
N THR A 162 -9.87 0.01 12.13
CA THR A 162 -10.95 0.99 12.12
C THR A 162 -10.70 2.05 11.07
N GLU A 163 -11.68 2.29 10.21
CA GLU A 163 -11.67 3.42 9.30
C GLU A 163 -12.07 4.69 10.07
N ARG A 164 -11.21 5.70 10.02
CA ARG A 164 -11.42 6.98 10.71
C ARG A 164 -12.03 8.04 9.82
N LEU A 165 -11.68 8.00 8.52
CA LEU A 165 -12.08 9.02 7.55
C LEU A 165 -12.03 8.44 6.15
N TYR A 166 -12.92 8.92 5.27
CA TYR A 166 -12.80 8.77 3.83
C TYR A 166 -13.01 10.12 3.13
N LEU A 167 -12.08 10.47 2.25
CA LEU A 167 -12.13 11.66 1.40
C LEU A 167 -12.20 11.21 -0.06
N PRO A 168 -13.31 11.44 -0.77
CA PRO A 168 -13.40 11.13 -2.20
C PRO A 168 -12.49 12.06 -3.00
N ALA A 169 -11.80 11.53 -4.00
CA ALA A 169 -10.96 12.29 -4.92
C ALA A 169 -11.52 12.21 -6.35
N SER A 170 -11.45 13.33 -7.06
CA SER A 170 -11.86 13.43 -8.47
C SER A 170 -10.67 13.39 -9.44
N THR A 171 -9.50 13.01 -8.95
CA THR A 171 -8.26 12.93 -9.71
C THR A 171 -7.83 11.47 -9.93
N ASP A 172 -6.95 11.24 -10.90
CA ASP A 172 -6.36 9.92 -11.12
C ASP A 172 -5.33 9.53 -10.04
N TYR A 173 -4.97 8.25 -10.01
CA TYR A 173 -4.01 7.74 -9.03
C TYR A 173 -2.63 8.40 -9.11
N GLY A 174 -2.14 8.73 -10.30
CA GLY A 174 -0.81 9.31 -10.48
C GLY A 174 -0.70 10.68 -9.80
N ASN A 175 -1.69 11.54 -10.03
CA ASN A 175 -1.78 12.85 -9.41
C ASN A 175 -2.00 12.72 -7.90
N LEU A 176 -2.92 11.84 -7.48
CA LEU A 176 -3.17 11.62 -6.04
C LEU A 176 -1.93 11.09 -5.31
N ARG A 177 -1.15 10.19 -5.93
CA ARG A 177 0.13 9.71 -5.40
C ARG A 177 1.13 10.85 -5.22
N GLN A 178 1.23 11.73 -6.20
CA GLN A 178 2.10 12.90 -6.14
C GLN A 178 1.68 13.83 -4.99
N ASP A 179 0.40 14.16 -4.90
CA ASP A 179 -0.16 15.00 -3.84
C ASP A 179 0.12 14.41 -2.44
N ILE A 180 -0.17 13.13 -2.23
CA ILE A 180 0.05 12.42 -0.98
C ILE A 180 1.54 12.35 -0.60
N ASN A 181 2.43 12.21 -1.58
CA ASN A 181 3.87 12.23 -1.32
C ASN A 181 4.36 13.61 -0.90
N GLN A 182 3.76 14.67 -1.45
CA GLN A 182 4.09 16.04 -1.06
C GLN A 182 3.58 16.39 0.33
N LEU A 183 2.31 16.09 0.62
CA LEU A 183 1.72 16.36 1.93
C LEU A 183 0.62 15.34 2.26
N CYS A 184 0.92 14.49 3.21
CA CYS A 184 -0.05 13.72 3.97
C CYS A 184 0.56 13.46 5.34
N TYR A 185 0.09 14.17 6.35
CA TYR A 185 0.66 14.20 7.68
C TYR A 185 -0.43 14.20 8.74
N LEU A 186 -0.25 13.40 9.79
CA LEU A 186 -1.16 13.31 10.92
C LEU A 186 -0.54 14.00 12.14
N SER A 187 -1.13 15.11 12.57
CA SER A 187 -0.70 15.87 13.74
C SER A 187 -1.40 15.39 15.00
N GLY A 188 -0.62 14.99 16.00
CA GLY A 188 -1.14 14.56 17.31
C GLY A 188 -2.17 13.45 17.27
N GLY A 189 -2.21 12.65 16.21
CA GLY A 189 -3.20 11.59 16.00
C GLY A 189 -4.63 12.07 15.80
N GLN A 190 -4.86 13.39 15.64
CA GLN A 190 -6.20 14.00 15.59
C GLN A 190 -6.47 14.86 14.36
N THR A 191 -5.46 15.51 13.81
CA THR A 191 -5.64 16.38 12.65
C THR A 191 -4.83 15.87 11.47
N LEU A 192 -5.52 15.54 10.37
CA LEU A 192 -4.89 15.16 9.11
C LEU A 192 -4.71 16.41 8.25
N TYR A 193 -3.47 16.66 7.81
CA TYR A 193 -3.16 17.60 6.74
C TYR A 193 -2.85 16.84 5.47
N VAL A 194 -3.58 17.14 4.40
CA VAL A 194 -3.44 16.42 3.14
C VAL A 194 -3.59 17.33 1.94
N LEU A 195 -2.68 17.19 0.99
CA LEU A 195 -2.82 17.80 -0.34
C LEU A 195 -3.67 16.87 -1.22
N MET A 196 -4.69 17.40 -1.83
CA MET A 196 -5.56 16.69 -2.76
C MET A 196 -6.27 17.70 -3.67
N ASN A 197 -6.34 17.40 -4.97
CA ASN A 197 -7.02 18.27 -5.96
C ASN A 197 -6.49 19.71 -5.92
N HIS A 198 -5.19 19.93 -5.82
CA HIS A 198 -4.51 21.23 -5.76
C HIS A 198 -4.80 22.07 -4.51
N ALA A 199 -5.47 21.52 -3.49
CA ALA A 199 -5.75 22.21 -2.26
C ALA A 199 -5.23 21.45 -1.05
N VAL A 200 -4.77 22.16 -0.03
CA VAL A 200 -4.39 21.61 1.27
C VAL A 200 -5.60 21.63 2.18
N TYR A 201 -5.97 20.44 2.63
CA TYR A 201 -7.05 20.24 3.58
C TYR A 201 -6.49 19.98 4.98
N SER A 202 -7.10 20.62 5.98
CA SER A 202 -6.97 20.27 7.38
C SER A 202 -8.25 19.58 7.82
N VAL A 203 -8.15 18.35 8.32
CA VAL A 203 -9.31 17.54 8.71
C VAL A 203 -9.21 17.19 10.19
N ASP A 204 -10.15 17.68 11.00
CA ASP A 204 -10.31 17.22 12.38
C ASP A 204 -11.00 15.87 12.40
N LEU A 205 -10.30 14.86 12.86
CA LEU A 205 -10.79 13.47 12.92
C LEU A 205 -11.80 13.24 14.05
N THR A 206 -11.88 14.14 15.01
CA THR A 206 -12.84 14.07 16.14
C THR A 206 -14.20 14.59 15.71
N GLY A 207 -14.23 15.82 15.17
CA GLY A 207 -15.44 16.47 14.68
C GLY A 207 -15.85 16.03 13.29
N LYS A 208 -14.96 15.38 12.53
CA LYS A 208 -15.10 15.07 11.11
C LYS A 208 -15.36 16.31 10.25
N GLU A 209 -14.80 17.43 10.68
CA GLU A 209 -14.86 18.69 9.98
C GLU A 209 -13.57 18.91 9.18
N TYR A 210 -13.69 19.52 8.02
CA TYR A 210 -12.53 19.87 7.21
C TYR A 210 -12.58 21.33 6.78
N MET A 211 -11.42 21.92 6.61
CA MET A 211 -11.23 23.25 6.04
C MET A 211 -10.13 23.22 4.99
N VAL A 212 -10.28 24.05 3.97
CA VAL A 212 -9.19 24.34 3.03
C VAL A 212 -8.26 25.34 3.69
N VAL A 213 -6.99 24.96 3.84
CA VAL A 213 -5.95 25.81 4.49
C VAL A 213 -5.19 26.60 3.45
N ALA A 214 -4.98 26.02 2.27
CA ALA A 214 -4.35 26.68 1.13
C ALA A 214 -4.94 26.11 -0.16
N ASP A 215 -5.13 27.01 -1.14
CA ASP A 215 -5.62 26.70 -2.48
C ASP A 215 -4.53 27.14 -3.46
N GLY A 216 -4.21 26.29 -4.45
CA GLY A 216 -3.11 26.49 -5.41
C GLY A 216 -3.56 26.89 -6.81
#